data_bbcbbde234ef08a51b069d5cad67ec63
#
_entry.id   bbcbbde234ef08a51b069d5cad67ec63
#
_cell.length_a   1.000
_cell.length_b   1.000
_cell.length_c   1.000
_cell.angle_alpha   90.00
_cell.angle_beta   90.00
_cell.angle_gamma   90.00
#
_symmetry.space_group_name_H-M   'P 1'
#
loop_
_entity.id
_entity.type
_entity.pdbx_description
1 polymer ?
#
loop_
_entity_poly.entity_id
_entity_poly.type
_entity_poly.pdbx_seq_one_letter_code
_entity_poly.pdbx_strand_id
1 'polypeptide(L)'
;MSAAMAGLTVRWSLVDAPDGVEEALAAYVADTSHARFTGLDGLRFKTWRMRPGEWFEGCYVFVDDAARAAFQESFTVTAATSPGSQLIGSAPVFVEACTVVAVAEGAAGFTAPARY
;
A
#
# COMPACT_ATOMS: atom_id res chain seq x y z
N MET A 1 5.65 17.91 21.90
CA MET A 1 6.28 17.49 20.66
C MET A 1 5.53 16.30 20.09
N SER A 2 5.04 16.40 18.89
CA SER A 2 4.33 15.28 18.27
C SER A 2 5.32 14.24 17.77
N ALA A 3 4.92 12.97 17.81
CA ALA A 3 5.69 11.91 17.19
C ALA A 3 5.76 12.14 15.67
N ALA A 4 6.89 11.79 15.06
CA ALA A 4 7.02 11.84 13.63
C ALA A 4 6.10 10.78 12.99
N MET A 5 5.46 11.14 11.90
CA MET A 5 4.71 10.16 11.10
C MET A 5 5.68 9.17 10.46
N ALA A 6 5.24 7.94 10.33
CA ALA A 6 6.05 6.87 9.76
C ALA A 6 5.44 6.36 8.47
N GLY A 7 6.28 6.19 7.45
CA GLY A 7 5.86 5.66 6.16
C GLY A 7 6.31 4.23 5.96
N LEU A 8 5.62 3.56 5.05
CA LEU A 8 5.97 2.22 4.60
C LEU A 8 5.63 2.12 3.12
N THR A 9 6.55 1.58 2.34
CA THR A 9 6.29 1.27 0.93
C THR A 9 6.48 -0.22 0.72
N VAL A 10 5.48 -0.84 0.09
CA VAL A 10 5.53 -2.24 -0.32
C VAL A 10 5.41 -2.26 -1.83
N ARG A 11 6.42 -2.76 -2.53
CA ARG A 11 6.44 -2.77 -4.01
C ARG A 11 6.61 -4.18 -4.55
N TRP A 12 5.85 -4.47 -5.59
CA TRP A 12 5.98 -5.68 -6.40
C TRP A 12 6.45 -5.30 -7.80
N SER A 13 7.22 -6.20 -8.42
CA SER A 13 7.52 -6.10 -9.85
C SER A 13 6.41 -6.76 -10.65
N LEU A 14 5.98 -6.13 -11.74
CA LEU A 14 4.99 -6.69 -12.66
C LEU A 14 5.64 -7.23 -13.93
N VAL A 15 6.98 -7.24 -14.01
CA VAL A 15 7.70 -7.63 -15.24
C VAL A 15 7.34 -9.05 -15.67
N ASP A 16 7.25 -9.98 -14.72
CA ASP A 16 6.92 -11.39 -15.02
C ASP A 16 5.51 -11.78 -14.56
N ALA A 17 4.65 -10.79 -14.32
CA ALA A 17 3.29 -11.05 -13.86
C ALA A 17 2.39 -11.58 -15.00
N PRO A 18 1.30 -12.29 -14.66
CA PRO A 18 0.37 -12.79 -15.68
C PRO A 18 -0.29 -11.67 -16.47
N ASP A 19 -0.69 -11.95 -17.71
CA ASP A 19 -1.50 -11.04 -18.51
C ASP A 19 -2.78 -10.70 -17.74
N GLY A 20 -3.19 -9.43 -17.79
CA GLY A 20 -4.38 -8.96 -17.09
C GLY A 20 -4.19 -8.68 -15.61
N VAL A 21 -2.95 -8.75 -15.10
CA VAL A 21 -2.67 -8.49 -13.68
C VAL A 21 -3.10 -7.09 -13.25
N GLU A 22 -2.94 -6.09 -14.12
CA GLU A 22 -3.33 -4.71 -13.80
C GLU A 22 -4.83 -4.60 -13.49
N GLU A 23 -5.64 -5.22 -14.33
CA GLU A 23 -7.10 -5.23 -14.13
C GLU A 23 -7.47 -6.02 -12.86
N ALA A 24 -6.81 -7.16 -12.63
CA ALA A 24 -7.05 -7.98 -11.45
C ALA A 24 -6.68 -7.22 -10.16
N LEU A 25 -5.57 -6.51 -10.15
CA LEU A 25 -5.15 -5.71 -9.02
C LEU A 25 -6.11 -4.54 -8.76
N ALA A 26 -6.51 -3.84 -9.81
CA ALA A 26 -7.47 -2.74 -9.68
C ALA A 26 -8.81 -3.22 -9.10
N ALA A 27 -9.29 -4.37 -9.56
CA ALA A 27 -10.52 -4.98 -9.05
C ALA A 27 -10.36 -5.40 -7.58
N TYR A 28 -9.24 -6.01 -7.23
CA TYR A 28 -8.96 -6.40 -5.84
C TYR A 28 -8.94 -5.17 -4.92
N VAL A 29 -8.28 -4.09 -5.34
CA VAL A 29 -8.24 -2.86 -4.54
C VAL A 29 -9.64 -2.30 -4.36
N ALA A 30 -10.40 -2.16 -5.45
CA ALA A 30 -11.74 -1.59 -5.40
C ALA A 30 -12.72 -2.44 -4.56
N ASP A 31 -12.64 -3.75 -4.69
CA ASP A 31 -13.61 -4.66 -4.09
C ASP A 31 -13.27 -5.10 -2.68
N THR A 32 -12.00 -5.02 -2.27
CA THR A 32 -11.55 -5.59 -1.00
C THR A 32 -10.59 -4.67 -0.24
N SER A 33 -9.43 -4.35 -0.82
CA SER A 33 -8.33 -3.70 -0.10
C SER A 33 -8.69 -2.29 0.35
N HIS A 34 -9.34 -1.51 -0.50
CA HIS A 34 -9.72 -0.14 -0.18
C HIS A 34 -10.58 -0.08 1.08
N ALA A 35 -11.60 -0.91 1.17
CA ALA A 35 -12.47 -0.97 2.34
C ALA A 35 -11.73 -1.43 3.60
N ARG A 36 -10.82 -2.38 3.45
CA ARG A 36 -10.02 -2.89 4.57
C ARG A 36 -9.18 -1.80 5.23
N PHE A 37 -8.57 -0.93 4.43
CA PHE A 37 -7.69 0.11 4.95
C PHE A 37 -8.42 1.41 5.30
N THR A 38 -9.61 1.63 4.76
CA THR A 38 -10.41 2.80 5.11
C THR A 38 -10.82 2.71 6.58
N GLY A 39 -10.41 3.70 7.38
CA GLY A 39 -10.71 3.72 8.80
C GLY A 39 -9.81 2.85 9.67
N LEU A 40 -8.73 2.27 9.12
CA LEU A 40 -7.83 1.43 9.90
C LEU A 40 -7.13 2.24 11.00
N ASP A 41 -7.17 1.71 12.22
CA ASP A 41 -6.53 2.35 13.37
C ASP A 41 -5.02 2.49 13.15
N GLY A 42 -4.50 3.67 13.50
CA GLY A 42 -3.08 3.97 13.34
C GLY A 42 -2.66 4.40 11.95
N LEU A 43 -3.51 4.20 10.94
CA LEU A 43 -3.23 4.62 9.59
C LEU A 43 -3.78 6.03 9.35
N ARG A 44 -2.95 6.93 8.80
CA ARG A 44 -3.42 8.24 8.36
C ARG A 44 -3.99 8.17 6.96
N PHE A 45 -3.24 7.59 6.02
CA PHE A 45 -3.76 7.29 4.69
C PHE A 45 -2.88 6.27 3.99
N LYS A 46 -3.43 5.72 2.91
CA LYS A 46 -2.74 4.79 2.02
C LYS A 46 -3.07 5.15 0.58
N THR A 47 -2.09 5.05 -0.28
CA THR A 47 -2.29 5.10 -1.72
C THR A 47 -1.83 3.78 -2.32
N TRP A 48 -2.53 3.34 -3.35
CA TRP A 48 -2.11 2.24 -4.20
C TRP A 48 -1.71 2.85 -5.54
N ARG A 49 -0.53 2.52 -6.01
CA ARG A 49 -0.01 3.09 -7.25
C ARG A 49 0.48 1.97 -8.14
N MET A 50 0.41 2.21 -9.45
CA MET A 50 0.83 1.20 -10.40
C MET A 50 1.37 1.86 -11.66
N ARG A 51 2.48 1.31 -12.12
CA ARG A 51 2.98 1.59 -13.46
C ARG A 51 2.82 0.30 -14.27
N PRO A 52 1.85 0.23 -15.19
CA PRO A 52 1.53 -1.02 -15.89
C PRO A 52 2.76 -1.67 -16.52
N GLY A 53 2.88 -2.98 -16.36
CA GLY A 53 4.01 -3.75 -16.88
C GLY A 53 5.29 -3.62 -16.07
N GLU A 54 5.36 -2.71 -15.10
CA GLU A 54 6.59 -2.43 -14.37
C GLU A 54 6.47 -2.72 -12.87
N TRP A 55 5.55 -2.04 -12.17
CA TRP A 55 5.42 -2.22 -10.72
C TRP A 55 4.03 -1.86 -10.20
N PHE A 56 3.72 -2.44 -9.04
CA PHE A 56 2.56 -2.11 -8.22
C PHE A 56 3.03 -1.87 -6.80
N GLU A 57 2.47 -0.87 -6.11
CA GLU A 57 2.89 -0.60 -4.73
C GLU A 57 1.77 -0.04 -3.86
N GLY A 58 1.88 -0.33 -2.56
CA GLY A 58 1.12 0.33 -1.52
C GLY A 58 2.04 1.30 -0.78
N CYS A 59 1.59 2.54 -0.61
CA CYS A 59 2.30 3.56 0.14
C CYS A 59 1.46 3.97 1.33
N TYR A 60 2.01 3.76 2.52
CA TYR A 60 1.30 3.94 3.79
C TYR A 60 1.90 5.10 4.58
N VAL A 61 1.04 5.86 5.24
CA VAL A 61 1.47 6.83 6.25
C VAL A 61 0.73 6.50 7.54
N PHE A 62 1.50 6.17 8.58
CA PHE A 62 1.00 5.84 9.91
C PHE A 62 1.21 7.01 10.87
N VAL A 63 0.42 7.04 11.95
CA VAL A 63 0.48 8.11 12.95
C VAL A 63 1.83 8.17 13.68
N ASP A 64 2.52 7.03 13.82
CA ASP A 64 3.80 6.93 14.48
C ASP A 64 4.53 5.65 14.07
N ASP A 65 5.75 5.51 14.55
CA ASP A 65 6.58 4.36 14.22
C ASP A 65 6.06 3.04 14.82
N ALA A 66 5.42 3.09 15.96
CA ALA A 66 4.86 1.90 16.60
C ALA A 66 3.73 1.29 15.74
N ALA A 67 2.84 2.13 15.21
CA ALA A 67 1.77 1.66 14.33
C ALA A 67 2.34 1.07 13.03
N ARG A 68 3.33 1.74 12.43
CA ARG A 68 4.02 1.24 11.23
C ARG A 68 4.68 -0.10 11.51
N ALA A 69 5.45 -0.21 12.61
CA ALA A 69 6.17 -1.43 12.94
C ALA A 69 5.22 -2.61 13.16
N ALA A 70 4.11 -2.40 13.85
CA ALA A 70 3.11 -3.44 14.07
C ALA A 70 2.53 -3.95 12.75
N PHE A 71 2.18 -3.05 11.84
CA PHE A 71 1.67 -3.44 10.52
C PHE A 71 2.73 -4.18 9.71
N GLN A 72 3.95 -3.63 9.65
CA GLN A 72 5.04 -4.22 8.88
C GLN A 72 5.39 -5.63 9.37
N GLU A 73 5.45 -5.84 10.67
CA GLU A 73 5.71 -7.16 11.24
C GLU A 73 4.64 -8.17 10.83
N SER A 74 3.37 -7.79 10.98
CA SER A 74 2.25 -8.63 10.57
C SER A 74 2.26 -8.95 9.08
N PHE A 75 2.49 -7.93 8.24
CA PHE A 75 2.52 -8.10 6.79
C PHE A 75 3.68 -9.00 6.36
N THR A 76 4.88 -8.82 6.92
CA THR A 76 6.08 -9.56 6.54
C THR A 76 5.91 -11.06 6.73
N VAL A 77 5.20 -11.47 7.77
CA VAL A 77 4.93 -12.90 8.05
C VAL A 77 4.20 -13.58 6.89
N THR A 78 3.28 -12.86 6.23
CA THR A 78 2.43 -13.43 5.17
C THR A 78 2.63 -12.75 3.80
N ALA A 79 3.70 -11.99 3.64
CA ALA A 79 3.91 -11.21 2.42
C ALA A 79 3.89 -12.04 1.15
N ALA A 80 4.55 -13.20 1.17
CA ALA A 80 4.64 -14.07 -0.01
C ALA A 80 3.31 -14.68 -0.43
N THR A 81 2.36 -14.81 0.50
CA THR A 81 1.04 -15.39 0.26
C THR A 81 -0.09 -14.37 0.35
N SER A 82 0.24 -13.09 0.46
CA SER A 82 -0.77 -12.02 0.47
C SER A 82 -1.54 -12.01 -0.85
N PRO A 83 -2.78 -11.46 -0.86
CA PRO A 83 -3.57 -11.42 -2.09
C PRO A 83 -2.86 -10.76 -3.27
N GLY A 84 -2.14 -9.66 -3.04
CA GLY A 84 -1.35 -9.01 -4.08
C GLY A 84 -0.28 -9.93 -4.64
N SER A 85 0.46 -10.62 -3.77
CA SER A 85 1.49 -11.58 -4.18
C SER A 85 0.92 -12.75 -4.97
N GLN A 86 -0.26 -13.24 -4.60
CA GLN A 86 -0.93 -14.33 -5.32
C GLN A 86 -1.37 -13.89 -6.73
N LEU A 87 -1.91 -12.68 -6.86
CA LEU A 87 -2.33 -12.14 -8.15
C LEU A 87 -1.14 -11.90 -9.08
N ILE A 88 -0.03 -11.41 -8.52
CA ILE A 88 1.17 -11.07 -9.28
C ILE A 88 2.01 -12.32 -9.57
N GLY A 89 1.98 -13.30 -8.68
CA GLY A 89 2.75 -14.54 -8.80
C GLY A 89 4.15 -14.44 -8.21
N SER A 90 4.42 -13.40 -7.41
CA SER A 90 5.70 -13.23 -6.72
C SER A 90 5.52 -12.40 -5.45
N ALA A 91 6.47 -12.54 -4.52
CA ALA A 91 6.52 -11.73 -3.30
C ALA A 91 6.93 -10.29 -3.62
N PRO A 92 6.69 -9.33 -2.71
CA PRO A 92 7.18 -7.98 -2.89
C PRO A 92 8.69 -7.96 -3.10
N VAL A 93 9.15 -7.04 -3.96
CA VAL A 93 10.60 -6.86 -4.20
C VAL A 93 11.24 -6.06 -3.08
N PHE A 94 10.47 -5.22 -2.39
CA PHE A 94 10.92 -4.61 -1.15
C PHE A 94 9.75 -4.20 -0.26
N VAL A 95 10.04 -4.10 1.03
CA VAL A 95 9.17 -3.56 2.07
C VAL A 95 10.06 -2.56 2.84
N GLU A 96 9.81 -1.27 2.67
CA GLU A 96 10.72 -0.25 3.13
C GLU A 96 10.03 0.75 4.05
N ALA A 97 10.58 0.89 5.26
CA ALA A 97 10.14 1.88 6.23
C ALA A 97 10.83 3.22 5.95
N CYS A 98 10.15 4.31 6.25
CA CYS A 98 10.73 5.65 6.15
C CYS A 98 10.13 6.58 7.20
N THR A 99 10.76 7.74 7.35
CA THR A 99 10.19 8.84 8.13
C THR A 99 9.40 9.75 7.19
N VAL A 100 8.18 10.06 7.55
CA VAL A 100 7.37 11.02 6.81
C VAL A 100 7.58 12.39 7.41
N VAL A 101 8.24 13.26 6.66
CA VAL A 101 8.60 14.60 7.14
C VAL A 101 7.39 15.52 7.18
N ALA A 102 6.54 15.46 6.17
CA ALA A 102 5.34 16.30 6.09
C ALA A 102 4.36 15.73 5.08
N VAL A 103 3.10 16.11 5.23
CA VAL A 103 2.03 15.81 4.29
C VAL A 103 1.36 17.12 3.91
N ALA A 104 1.26 17.39 2.63
CA ALA A 104 0.50 18.54 2.13
C ALA A 104 -0.80 18.04 1.51
N GLU A 105 -1.90 18.66 1.89
CA GLU A 105 -3.18 18.43 1.24
C GLU A 105 -3.37 19.46 0.14
N GLY A 106 -3.67 19.01 -1.07
CA GLY A 106 -3.99 19.90 -2.18
C GLY A 106 -5.42 20.41 -2.09
N ALA A 107 -5.77 21.38 -2.97
CA ALA A 107 -7.10 21.96 -2.96
C ALA A 107 -8.23 20.94 -3.22
N ALA A 108 -7.95 19.87 -3.93
CA ALA A 108 -8.92 18.80 -4.19
C ALA A 108 -9.17 17.88 -3.00
N GLY A 109 -8.24 17.86 -2.02
CA GLY A 109 -8.35 17.04 -0.82
C GLY A 109 -8.06 15.56 -1.07
N PHE A 110 -8.32 14.76 -0.05
CA PHE A 110 -8.02 13.31 -0.06
C PHE A 110 -9.24 12.41 -0.30
N THR A 111 -10.40 12.99 -0.60
CA THR A 111 -11.62 12.20 -0.82
C THR A 111 -11.58 11.58 -2.21
N ALA A 112 -10.87 10.50 -2.36
CA ALA A 112 -10.77 9.79 -3.64
C ALA A 112 -11.57 8.49 -3.58
N PRO A 113 -12.33 8.15 -4.64
CA PRO A 113 -13.00 6.85 -4.70
C PRO A 113 -11.99 5.74 -4.97
N ALA A 114 -12.38 4.48 -4.70
CA ALA A 114 -11.55 3.32 -5.00
C ALA A 114 -11.35 3.14 -6.52
N ARG A 115 -12.23 3.70 -7.34
CA ARG A 115 -12.14 3.68 -8.81
C ARG A 115 -12.36 5.08 -9.37
N TYR A 116 -11.70 5.34 -10.46
CA TYR A 116 -11.90 6.52 -11.27
C TYR A 116 -12.58 6.19 -12.58
#